data_5248ec948dc0a83464afe32feb89f99f
#
_entry.id   5248ec948dc0a83464afe32feb89f99f
#
_cell.length_a   1.000
_cell.length_b   1.000
_cell.length_c   1.000
_cell.angle_alpha   90.00
_cell.angle_beta   90.00
_cell.angle_gamma   90.00
#
_symmetry.space_group_name_H-M   'P 1'
#
loop_
_entity.id
_entity.type
_entity.pdbx_description
1 polymer ?
#
loop_
_entity_poly.entity_id
_entity_poly.type
_entity_poly.pdbx_seq_one_letter_code
_entity_poly.pdbx_strand_id
1 'polypeptide(L)'
;MKKIFKFCTLLLSVALLLTACGSEEKTKVYTAASNNQEHVFTIYYKGDTVNKVITVSTLNNNVSNLDSALEIAKKAFLKKPNFDGYTRSAEIKDGKIVLTTETDYNKLDFETYRGRIHLSGSATLENERKLSNVENNLKKEGFSEKKQ
;
A
#
# COMPACT_ATOMS: atom_id res chain seq x y z
N MET A 1 23.55 -6.80 20.19
CA MET A 1 22.46 -7.52 19.55
C MET A 1 21.13 -7.43 20.31
N LYS A 2 20.68 -6.25 20.74
CA LYS A 2 19.40 -6.08 21.50
C LYS A 2 18.55 -4.88 21.03
N LYS A 3 18.74 -4.36 19.81
CA LYS A 3 18.02 -3.16 19.32
C LYS A 3 17.11 -3.38 18.11
N ILE A 4 17.00 -4.58 17.58
CA ILE A 4 16.20 -4.89 16.39
C ILE A 4 14.75 -5.27 16.74
N PHE A 5 14.46 -5.58 18.01
CA PHE A 5 13.15 -6.12 18.42
C PHE A 5 12.07 -5.06 18.74
N LYS A 6 12.42 -3.76 18.79
CA LYS A 6 11.46 -2.70 19.15
C LYS A 6 10.68 -2.10 17.99
N PHE A 7 11.01 -2.43 16.76
CA PHE A 7 10.42 -1.79 15.58
C PHE A 7 9.22 -2.53 14.97
N CYS A 8 9.07 -3.83 15.24
CA CYS A 8 7.89 -4.58 14.81
C CYS A 8 6.62 -4.30 15.62
N THR A 9 6.75 -3.69 16.79
CA THR A 9 5.62 -3.54 17.75
C THR A 9 4.73 -2.33 17.44
N LEU A 10 5.19 -1.35 16.66
CA LEU A 10 4.42 -0.14 16.38
C LEU A 10 3.46 -0.28 15.19
N LEU A 11 3.69 -1.24 14.32
CA LEU A 11 2.78 -1.56 13.21
C LEU A 11 1.62 -2.49 13.62
N LEU A 12 1.74 -3.14 14.79
CA LEU A 12 0.73 -4.09 15.28
C LEU A 12 -0.37 -3.42 16.13
N SER A 13 -0.16 -2.18 16.59
CA SER A 13 -1.08 -1.52 17.52
C SER A 13 -2.27 -0.81 16.86
N VAL A 14 -2.37 -0.76 15.53
CA VAL A 14 -3.52 -0.18 14.83
C VAL A 14 -4.60 -1.22 14.49
N ALA A 15 -4.33 -2.51 14.71
CA ALA A 15 -5.23 -3.60 14.32
C ALA A 15 -6.31 -3.96 15.36
N LEU A 16 -6.40 -3.28 16.51
CA LEU A 16 -7.19 -3.77 17.66
C LEU A 16 -8.41 -2.93 18.07
N LEU A 17 -8.95 -2.07 17.22
CA LEU A 17 -10.15 -1.31 17.62
C LEU A 17 -11.22 -1.27 16.53
N LEU A 18 -11.87 -2.40 16.21
CA LEU A 18 -13.21 -2.39 15.61
C LEU A 18 -13.88 -3.77 15.76
N THR A 19 -14.17 -4.18 16.98
CA THR A 19 -15.16 -5.22 17.24
C THR A 19 -16.55 -4.60 17.30
N ALA A 20 -17.25 -4.57 16.17
CA ALA A 20 -18.68 -4.34 16.13
C ALA A 20 -19.30 -5.27 15.09
N CYS A 21 -20.04 -6.22 15.58
CA CYS A 21 -21.09 -7.05 14.96
C CYS A 21 -21.13 -7.13 13.41
N GLY A 22 -20.52 -8.17 12.86
CA GLY A 22 -20.51 -8.50 11.43
C GLY A 22 -19.13 -9.03 11.05
N SER A 23 -19.04 -10.08 10.25
CA SER A 23 -17.80 -10.79 9.88
C SER A 23 -16.53 -9.90 9.99
N GLU A 24 -15.58 -10.35 10.78
CA GLU A 24 -14.37 -9.62 11.17
C GLU A 24 -13.56 -9.21 9.94
N GLU A 25 -13.08 -7.95 9.91
CA GLU A 25 -12.14 -7.50 8.88
C GLU A 25 -10.81 -8.22 9.07
N LYS A 26 -10.29 -8.80 8.01
CA LYS A 26 -9.05 -9.56 7.98
C LYS A 26 -7.98 -8.80 7.20
N THR A 27 -6.74 -9.16 7.46
CA THR A 27 -5.58 -8.55 6.81
C THR A 27 -4.70 -9.63 6.17
N LYS A 28 -4.22 -9.33 4.95
CA LYS A 28 -3.15 -10.09 4.30
C LYS A 28 -2.02 -9.16 3.91
N VAL A 29 -0.80 -9.64 4.01
CA VAL A 29 0.41 -8.87 3.67
C VAL A 29 1.16 -9.60 2.56
N TYR A 30 1.49 -8.87 1.51
CA TYR A 30 2.32 -9.32 0.40
C TYR A 30 3.59 -8.49 0.34
N THR A 31 4.70 -9.10 -0.03
CA THR A 31 5.99 -8.41 -0.17
C THR A 31 6.64 -8.73 -1.50
N ALA A 32 7.32 -7.75 -2.06
CA ALA A 32 8.24 -7.92 -3.17
C ALA A 32 9.50 -7.10 -2.90
N ALA A 33 10.64 -7.57 -3.39
CA ALA A 33 11.90 -6.84 -3.29
C ALA A 33 12.58 -6.82 -4.66
N SER A 34 13.17 -5.69 -4.97
CA SER A 34 14.11 -5.51 -6.07
C SER A 34 15.43 -4.96 -5.53
N ASN A 35 16.45 -4.83 -6.37
CA ASN A 35 17.80 -4.43 -5.92
C ASN A 35 17.85 -3.14 -5.09
N ASN A 36 16.92 -2.21 -5.34
CA ASN A 36 16.92 -0.88 -4.71
C ASN A 36 15.60 -0.53 -4.00
N GLN A 37 14.63 -1.42 -3.98
CA GLN A 37 13.30 -1.14 -3.41
C GLN A 37 12.72 -2.36 -2.72
N GLU A 38 12.06 -2.12 -1.60
CA GLU A 38 11.22 -3.10 -0.94
C GLU A 38 9.76 -2.61 -1.00
N HIS A 39 8.85 -3.49 -1.35
CA HIS A 39 7.42 -3.19 -1.42
C HIS A 39 6.68 -4.07 -0.42
N VAL A 40 5.83 -3.43 0.37
CA VAL A 40 4.89 -4.09 1.28
C VAL A 40 3.48 -3.68 0.87
N PHE A 41 2.65 -4.66 0.56
CA PHE A 41 1.28 -4.47 0.14
C PHE A 41 0.36 -5.09 1.18
N THR A 42 -0.41 -4.27 1.88
CA THR A 42 -1.34 -4.71 2.93
C THR A 42 -2.77 -4.60 2.44
N ILE A 43 -3.50 -5.72 2.46
CA ILE A 43 -4.91 -5.82 2.06
C ILE A 43 -5.77 -5.93 3.31
N TYR A 44 -6.76 -5.06 3.44
CA TYR A 44 -7.83 -5.14 4.44
C TYR A 44 -9.10 -5.59 3.72
N TYR A 45 -9.70 -6.71 4.17
CA TYR A 45 -10.81 -7.33 3.45
C TYR A 45 -11.81 -7.99 4.38
N LYS A 46 -13.04 -8.18 3.87
CA LYS A 46 -14.13 -8.89 4.53
C LYS A 46 -14.78 -9.85 3.54
N GLY A 47 -14.75 -11.16 3.84
CA GLY A 47 -15.16 -12.17 2.85
C GLY A 47 -14.25 -12.13 1.61
N ASP A 48 -14.82 -11.94 0.43
CA ASP A 48 -14.07 -11.78 -0.84
C ASP A 48 -13.99 -10.30 -1.30
N THR A 49 -14.26 -9.36 -0.40
CA THR A 49 -14.31 -7.93 -0.73
C THR A 49 -13.20 -7.16 -0.03
N VAL A 50 -12.32 -6.56 -0.79
CA VAL A 50 -11.27 -5.66 -0.29
C VAL A 50 -11.88 -4.30 0.04
N ASN A 51 -11.64 -3.83 1.26
CA ASN A 51 -12.07 -2.51 1.73
C ASN A 51 -10.99 -1.45 1.54
N LYS A 52 -9.75 -1.83 1.82
CA LYS A 52 -8.62 -0.92 1.74
C LYS A 52 -7.34 -1.66 1.36
N VAL A 53 -6.47 -0.94 0.68
CA VAL A 53 -5.12 -1.38 0.37
C VAL A 53 -4.14 -0.29 0.76
N ILE A 54 -3.02 -0.68 1.40
CA ILE A 54 -1.90 0.20 1.68
C ILE A 54 -0.66 -0.41 1.03
N THR A 55 -0.01 0.35 0.15
CA THR A 55 1.27 -0.02 -0.44
C THR A 55 2.35 0.89 0.12
N VAL A 56 3.38 0.29 0.71
CA VAL A 56 4.56 0.98 1.21
C VAL A 56 5.75 0.55 0.37
N SER A 57 6.42 1.50 -0.28
CA SER A 57 7.65 1.28 -1.03
C SER A 57 8.80 1.98 -0.35
N THR A 58 9.80 1.23 0.08
CA THR A 58 11.01 1.75 0.72
C THR A 58 12.15 1.76 -0.30
N LEU A 59 12.74 2.91 -0.53
CA LEU A 59 13.89 3.06 -1.41
C LEU A 59 15.18 2.79 -0.62
N ASN A 60 15.93 1.77 -1.01
CA ASN A 60 17.18 1.35 -0.35
C ASN A 60 18.42 2.01 -0.99
N ASN A 61 18.31 3.25 -1.42
CA ASN A 61 19.43 3.96 -2.05
C ASN A 61 20.37 4.55 -1.00
N ASN A 62 21.65 4.25 -1.12
CA ASN A 62 22.72 4.99 -0.43
C ASN A 62 22.90 6.34 -1.15
N VAL A 63 22.04 7.30 -0.83
CA VAL A 63 22.15 8.67 -1.37
C VAL A 63 22.86 9.57 -0.39
N SER A 64 23.78 10.39 -0.89
CA SER A 64 24.56 11.34 -0.07
C SER A 64 23.69 12.48 0.49
N ASN A 65 22.55 12.77 -0.12
CA ASN A 65 21.61 13.80 0.29
C ASN A 65 20.16 13.31 0.19
N LEU A 66 19.63 12.87 1.33
CA LEU A 66 18.26 12.35 1.42
C LEU A 66 17.19 13.39 1.14
N ASP A 67 17.41 14.64 1.55
CA ASP A 67 16.41 15.71 1.33
C ASP A 67 16.23 16.00 -0.16
N SER A 68 17.34 16.11 -0.90
CA SER A 68 17.30 16.28 -2.35
C SER A 68 16.66 15.10 -3.06
N ALA A 69 16.96 13.88 -2.62
CA ALA A 69 16.37 12.67 -3.17
C ALA A 69 14.87 12.58 -2.85
N LEU A 70 14.45 13.00 -1.64
CA LEU A 70 13.02 13.07 -1.29
C LEU A 70 12.28 14.07 -2.19
N GLU A 71 12.84 15.24 -2.46
CA GLU A 71 12.20 16.24 -3.34
C GLU A 71 12.03 15.71 -4.77
N ILE A 72 13.01 14.97 -5.30
CA ILE A 72 12.89 14.30 -6.59
C ILE A 72 11.78 13.23 -6.54
N ALA A 73 11.76 12.41 -5.50
CA ALA A 73 10.74 11.37 -5.31
C ALA A 73 9.33 11.98 -5.19
N LYS A 74 9.18 13.09 -4.43
CA LYS A 74 7.91 13.83 -4.32
C LYS A 74 7.44 14.33 -5.69
N LYS A 75 8.32 15.00 -6.45
CA LYS A 75 7.96 15.50 -7.80
C LYS A 75 7.49 14.40 -8.73
N ALA A 76 8.09 13.22 -8.68
CA ALA A 76 7.70 12.10 -9.51
C ALA A 76 6.43 11.41 -8.99
N PHE A 77 6.40 11.09 -7.70
CA PHE A 77 5.36 10.26 -7.08
C PHE A 77 4.07 11.03 -6.80
N LEU A 78 4.17 12.30 -6.37
CA LEU A 78 3.01 13.14 -6.02
C LEU A 78 2.56 14.04 -7.18
N LYS A 79 2.99 13.78 -8.40
CA LYS A 79 2.69 14.59 -9.59
C LYS A 79 1.19 14.85 -9.80
N LYS A 80 0.35 13.88 -9.44
CA LYS A 80 -1.11 14.02 -9.48
C LYS A 80 -1.62 14.21 -8.05
N PRO A 81 -2.59 15.12 -7.78
CA PRO A 81 -3.12 15.33 -6.44
C PRO A 81 -3.86 14.10 -5.91
N ASN A 82 -3.96 14.01 -4.59
CA ASN A 82 -4.83 13.06 -3.92
C ASN A 82 -6.31 13.36 -4.23
N PHE A 83 -7.17 12.38 -4.06
CA PHE A 83 -8.62 12.51 -4.22
C PHE A 83 -9.32 11.51 -3.30
N ASP A 84 -10.64 11.58 -3.24
CA ASP A 84 -11.44 10.77 -2.32
C ASP A 84 -11.14 9.28 -2.48
N GLY A 85 -10.76 8.66 -1.38
CA GLY A 85 -10.38 7.26 -1.29
C GLY A 85 -9.00 6.91 -1.86
N TYR A 86 -8.23 7.89 -2.39
CA TYR A 86 -6.88 7.62 -2.92
C TYR A 86 -5.88 8.67 -2.48
N THR A 87 -4.94 8.27 -1.65
CA THR A 87 -3.90 9.18 -1.13
C THR A 87 -2.50 8.64 -1.37
N ARG A 88 -1.56 9.56 -1.54
CA ARG A 88 -0.12 9.26 -1.66
C ARG A 88 0.67 10.20 -0.79
N SER A 89 1.74 9.69 -0.20
CA SER A 89 2.70 10.47 0.58
C SER A 89 4.12 9.98 0.36
N ALA A 90 5.08 10.87 0.58
CA ALA A 90 6.51 10.57 0.52
C ALA A 90 7.20 11.24 1.70
N GLU A 91 7.99 10.50 2.45
CA GLU A 91 8.68 10.98 3.64
C GLU A 91 10.05 10.28 3.82
N ILE A 92 10.89 10.85 4.67
CA ILE A 92 12.08 10.17 5.18
C ILE A 92 11.71 9.49 6.50
N LYS A 93 11.95 8.18 6.56
CA LYS A 93 11.78 7.38 7.77
C LYS A 93 12.97 6.46 7.96
N ASP A 94 13.59 6.51 9.13
CA ASP A 94 14.77 5.70 9.47
C ASP A 94 15.91 5.82 8.45
N GLY A 95 16.15 7.02 7.92
CA GLY A 95 17.19 7.27 6.93
C GLY A 95 16.91 6.71 5.54
N LYS A 96 15.67 6.36 5.25
CA LYS A 96 15.21 5.86 3.94
C LYS A 96 14.04 6.71 3.44
N ILE A 97 13.89 6.78 2.13
CA ILE A 97 12.70 7.39 1.51
C ILE A 97 11.61 6.33 1.48
N VAL A 98 10.47 6.67 2.05
CA VAL A 98 9.27 5.84 2.11
C VAL A 98 8.17 6.50 1.30
N LEU A 99 7.63 5.76 0.34
CA LEU A 99 6.50 6.16 -0.49
C LEU A 99 5.29 5.33 -0.07
N THR A 100 4.20 5.99 0.30
CA THR A 100 2.97 5.30 0.70
C THR A 100 1.84 5.65 -0.25
N THR A 101 1.10 4.63 -0.70
CA THR A 101 -0.18 4.78 -1.39
C THR A 101 -1.25 4.08 -0.56
N GLU A 102 -2.35 4.75 -0.31
CA GLU A 102 -3.55 4.17 0.31
C GLU A 102 -4.73 4.29 -0.65
N THR A 103 -5.44 3.18 -0.85
CA THR A 103 -6.69 3.11 -1.59
C THR A 103 -7.78 2.59 -0.66
N ASP A 104 -8.71 3.45 -0.27
CA ASP A 104 -9.92 3.10 0.49
C ASP A 104 -11.08 2.93 -0.49
N TYR A 105 -11.38 1.70 -0.86
CA TYR A 105 -12.43 1.38 -1.83
C TYR A 105 -13.84 1.77 -1.37
N ASN A 106 -14.07 2.00 -0.09
CA ASN A 106 -15.37 2.43 0.44
C ASN A 106 -15.62 3.93 0.21
N LYS A 107 -14.56 4.70 -0.05
CA LYS A 107 -14.61 6.16 -0.30
C LYS A 107 -14.16 6.53 -1.70
N LEU A 108 -13.70 5.55 -2.49
CA LEU A 108 -13.00 5.78 -3.75
C LEU A 108 -13.92 6.41 -4.80
N ASP A 109 -13.53 7.58 -5.30
CA ASP A 109 -14.02 8.08 -6.59
C ASP A 109 -13.44 7.21 -7.71
N PHE A 110 -14.17 6.13 -8.05
CA PHE A 110 -13.71 5.10 -8.97
C PHE A 110 -13.51 5.61 -10.39
N GLU A 111 -14.30 6.56 -10.85
CA GLU A 111 -14.16 7.11 -12.20
C GLU A 111 -12.85 7.91 -12.32
N THR A 112 -12.55 8.74 -11.33
CA THR A 112 -11.27 9.45 -11.24
C THR A 112 -10.11 8.46 -11.11
N TYR A 113 -10.26 7.44 -10.27
CA TYR A 113 -9.24 6.39 -10.08
C TYR A 113 -8.95 5.65 -11.38
N ARG A 114 -9.98 5.15 -12.06
CA ARG A 114 -9.89 4.44 -13.33
C ARG A 114 -9.14 5.24 -14.39
N GLY A 115 -9.46 6.50 -14.53
CA GLY A 115 -8.80 7.40 -15.49
C GLY A 115 -7.34 7.67 -15.13
N ARG A 116 -6.99 7.74 -13.84
CA ARG A 116 -5.63 8.08 -13.41
C ARG A 116 -4.64 6.93 -13.45
N ILE A 117 -5.08 5.70 -13.20
CA ILE A 117 -4.23 4.51 -13.26
C ILE A 117 -4.39 3.74 -14.58
N HIS A 118 -5.12 4.34 -15.55
CA HIS A 118 -5.32 3.78 -16.89
C HIS A 118 -5.91 2.36 -16.89
N LEU A 119 -6.89 2.10 -16.00
CA LEU A 119 -7.64 0.86 -16.04
C LEU A 119 -8.42 0.73 -17.36
N SER A 120 -8.66 -0.52 -17.75
CA SER A 120 -9.53 -0.83 -18.88
C SER A 120 -10.91 -0.14 -18.73
N GLY A 121 -11.50 0.29 -19.83
CA GLY A 121 -12.86 0.83 -19.84
C GLY A 121 -13.94 -0.15 -19.34
N SER A 122 -13.65 -1.45 -19.35
CA SER A 122 -14.49 -2.52 -18.77
C SER A 122 -14.22 -2.78 -17.29
N ALA A 123 -13.23 -2.13 -16.66
CA ALA A 123 -12.95 -2.28 -15.24
C ALA A 123 -14.12 -1.74 -14.41
N THR A 124 -14.54 -2.49 -13.40
CA THR A 124 -15.58 -2.11 -12.45
C THR A 124 -15.01 -2.11 -11.03
N LEU A 125 -15.55 -1.25 -10.16
CA LEU A 125 -15.14 -1.20 -8.76
C LEU A 125 -15.29 -2.58 -8.09
N GLU A 126 -16.35 -3.32 -8.41
CA GLU A 126 -16.58 -4.66 -7.87
C GLU A 126 -15.45 -5.62 -8.24
N ASN A 127 -15.02 -5.63 -9.49
CA ASN A 127 -13.92 -6.48 -9.95
C ASN A 127 -12.57 -6.06 -9.35
N GLU A 128 -12.31 -4.75 -9.25
CA GLU A 128 -11.06 -4.22 -8.70
C GLU A 128 -10.91 -4.52 -7.21
N ARG A 129 -12.01 -4.56 -6.47
CA ARG A 129 -12.01 -4.87 -5.03
C ARG A 129 -12.26 -6.34 -4.71
N LYS A 130 -12.35 -7.22 -5.70
CA LYS A 130 -12.46 -8.66 -5.46
C LYS A 130 -11.11 -9.21 -4.99
N LEU A 131 -11.08 -9.81 -3.78
CA LEU A 131 -9.85 -10.28 -3.15
C LEU A 131 -9.05 -11.21 -4.05
N SER A 132 -9.72 -12.20 -4.67
CA SER A 132 -9.08 -13.14 -5.58
C SER A 132 -8.40 -12.46 -6.78
N ASN A 133 -8.97 -11.37 -7.30
CA ASN A 133 -8.38 -10.61 -8.40
C ASN A 133 -7.15 -9.83 -7.93
N VAL A 134 -7.24 -9.16 -6.77
CA VAL A 134 -6.11 -8.45 -6.18
C VAL A 134 -4.95 -9.39 -5.91
N GLU A 135 -5.18 -10.54 -5.28
CA GLU A 135 -4.16 -11.54 -5.00
C GLU A 135 -3.51 -12.11 -6.28
N ASN A 136 -4.32 -12.40 -7.30
CA ASN A 136 -3.82 -12.90 -8.58
C ASN A 136 -2.93 -11.87 -9.29
N ASN A 137 -3.30 -10.59 -9.24
CA ASN A 137 -2.51 -9.52 -9.84
C ASN A 137 -1.18 -9.35 -9.09
N LEU A 138 -1.20 -9.34 -7.74
CA LEU A 138 0.02 -9.28 -6.94
C LEU A 138 0.99 -10.42 -7.24
N LYS A 139 0.48 -11.66 -7.34
CA LYS A 139 1.30 -12.81 -7.70
C LYS A 139 1.92 -12.70 -9.09
N LYS A 140 1.16 -12.20 -10.07
CA LYS A 140 1.67 -11.93 -11.43
C LYS A 140 2.77 -10.86 -11.44
N GLU A 141 2.69 -9.89 -10.54
CA GLU A 141 3.69 -8.83 -10.37
C GLU A 141 4.89 -9.25 -9.51
N GLY A 142 4.94 -10.52 -9.07
CA GLY A 142 6.07 -11.07 -8.31
C GLY A 142 5.99 -10.88 -6.81
N PHE A 143 4.84 -10.46 -6.28
CA PHE A 143 4.63 -10.41 -4.84
C PHE A 143 4.38 -11.80 -4.24
N SER A 144 4.91 -12.01 -3.05
CA SER A 144 4.69 -13.22 -2.26
C SER A 144 3.95 -12.89 -0.96
N GLU A 145 3.01 -13.74 -0.57
CA GLU A 145 2.30 -13.58 0.70
C GLU A 145 3.24 -13.83 1.86
N LYS A 146 3.30 -12.90 2.80
CA LYS A 146 4.03 -13.05 4.05
C LYS A 146 3.19 -13.90 5.00
N LYS A 147 3.58 -15.15 5.22
CA LYS A 147 2.95 -16.01 6.24
C LYS A 147 3.15 -15.37 7.61
N GLN A 148 2.05 -15.19 8.32
CA GLN A 148 2.04 -14.77 9.73
C GLN A 148 2.43 -15.94 10.64
#